data_787af1032d098379b399a40aa2df6f34
#
_entry.id   787af1032d098379b399a40aa2df6f34
#
_cell.length_a   1.000
_cell.length_b   1.000
_cell.length_c   1.000
_cell.angle_alpha   90.00
_cell.angle_beta   90.00
_cell.angle_gamma   90.00
#
_symmetry.space_group_name_H-M   'P 1'
#
loop_
_entity.id
_entity.type
_entity.pdbx_description
1 polymer ?
#
loop_
_entity_poly.entity_id
_entity_poly.type
_entity_poly.pdbx_seq_one_letter_code
_entity_poly.pdbx_strand_id
1 'polypeptide(L)'
;GEYSSYKSDLIYEFAGAYDRAYLDSAALKTDIEHQIAQIETELNANRLMRERIQGELKELGYSADMPSLKRDCEEFEGDYKRLATSLSKSRKKLYRLRSEKIESETAYDGSQRIVRKLCLNARSLRMGKCPLCEQDIFNTLMVRVNSSISHEDALLLSNDLARDINELERKITAEEERYKSKLSELTALKAKMNVVKQSNLTAVQI
;
A
#
# COMPACT_ATOMS: atom_id res chain seq x y z
N GLY A 1 35.04 16.55 52.74
CA GLY A 1 34.95 17.96 52.27
C GLY A 1 33.72 18.67 52.77
N GLU A 2 32.55 18.01 52.88
CA GLU A 2 31.26 18.63 53.19
C GLU A 2 31.12 19.13 54.62
N TYR A 3 31.74 18.46 55.60
CA TYR A 3 31.70 18.86 57.04
C TYR A 3 32.49 20.16 57.34
N SER A 4 33.51 20.47 56.54
CA SER A 4 34.31 21.65 56.71
C SER A 4 33.59 22.93 56.23
N SER A 5 32.89 22.81 55.12
CA SER A 5 32.11 23.88 54.51
C SER A 5 30.93 24.27 55.44
N TYR A 6 30.20 23.28 55.97
CA TYR A 6 29.06 23.48 56.85
C TYR A 6 29.43 24.23 58.16
N LYS A 7 30.59 23.95 58.76
CA LYS A 7 31.10 24.70 59.92
C LYS A 7 31.46 26.14 59.59
N SER A 8 32.06 26.38 58.43
CA SER A 8 32.38 27.71 57.99
C SER A 8 31.11 28.54 57.77
N ASP A 9 30.15 27.98 57.12
CA ASP A 9 28.88 28.62 56.76
C ASP A 9 28.09 29.00 58.03
N LEU A 10 28.01 28.10 59.04
CA LEU A 10 27.41 28.35 60.34
C LEU A 10 28.12 29.49 61.11
N ILE A 11 29.47 29.52 61.07
CA ILE A 11 30.24 30.56 61.77
C ILE A 11 29.99 31.93 61.10
N TYR A 12 29.93 31.97 59.78
CA TYR A 12 29.66 33.23 59.04
C TYR A 12 28.20 33.70 59.20
N GLU A 13 27.22 32.77 59.30
CA GLU A 13 25.85 33.09 59.58
C GLU A 13 25.68 33.66 61.01
N PHE A 14 26.37 33.08 61.98
CA PHE A 14 26.41 33.59 63.36
C PHE A 14 27.12 34.95 63.50
N ALA A 15 28.12 35.19 62.61
CA ALA A 15 28.84 36.47 62.54
C ALA A 15 28.08 37.56 61.75
N GLY A 16 26.92 37.25 61.25
CA GLY A 16 26.12 38.16 60.41
C GLY A 16 26.80 38.52 59.08
N ALA A 17 27.79 37.71 58.64
CA ALA A 17 28.57 37.98 57.45
C ALA A 17 27.92 37.38 56.17
N TYR A 18 26.93 36.49 56.33
CA TYR A 18 26.16 35.98 55.22
C TYR A 18 24.77 36.59 55.18
N ASP A 19 24.53 37.30 54.08
CA ASP A 19 23.18 37.67 53.73
C ASP A 19 22.45 36.41 53.17
N ARG A 20 21.17 36.24 53.48
CA ARG A 20 20.32 35.16 53.02
C ARG A 20 20.37 35.02 51.47
N ALA A 21 20.47 36.13 50.77
CA ALA A 21 20.64 36.19 49.33
C ALA A 21 21.92 35.49 48.84
N TYR A 22 22.99 35.49 49.64
CA TYR A 22 24.24 34.79 49.32
C TYR A 22 24.09 33.26 49.41
N LEU A 23 23.43 32.76 50.45
CA LEU A 23 23.16 31.33 50.64
C LEU A 23 22.23 30.79 49.55
N ASP A 24 21.16 31.54 49.25
CA ASP A 24 20.24 31.20 48.17
C ASP A 24 20.95 31.18 46.81
N SER A 25 21.89 32.12 46.55
CA SER A 25 22.67 32.16 45.30
C SER A 25 23.70 31.02 45.24
N ALA A 26 24.30 30.61 46.34
CA ALA A 26 25.22 29.47 46.41
C ALA A 26 24.51 28.13 46.14
N ALA A 27 23.31 27.96 46.71
CA ALA A 27 22.43 26.80 46.47
C ALA A 27 22.02 26.74 44.98
N LEU A 28 21.60 27.87 44.42
CA LEU A 28 21.23 27.98 43.01
C LEU A 28 22.41 27.66 42.08
N LYS A 29 23.62 28.12 42.44
CA LYS A 29 24.85 27.83 41.68
C LYS A 29 25.10 26.30 41.66
N THR A 30 24.99 25.61 42.79
CA THR A 30 25.19 24.16 42.89
C THR A 30 24.16 23.38 42.06
N ASP A 31 22.92 23.83 42.06
CA ASP A 31 21.85 23.25 41.25
C ASP A 31 22.08 23.42 39.75
N ILE A 32 22.50 24.60 39.35
CA ILE A 32 22.87 24.88 37.95
C ILE A 32 24.08 24.06 37.51
N GLU A 33 25.11 23.94 38.35
CA GLU A 33 26.28 23.10 38.05
C GLU A 33 25.89 21.64 37.89
N HIS A 34 24.95 21.15 38.68
CA HIS A 34 24.41 19.79 38.54
C HIS A 34 23.61 19.61 37.23
N GLN A 35 22.77 20.56 36.88
CA GLN A 35 22.03 20.59 35.62
C GLN A 35 22.98 20.61 34.42
N ILE A 36 24.04 21.44 34.45
CA ILE A 36 25.06 21.50 33.40
C ILE A 36 25.71 20.09 33.22
N ALA A 37 26.14 19.45 34.31
CA ALA A 37 26.75 18.13 34.25
C ALA A 37 25.80 17.06 33.67
N GLN A 38 24.53 17.14 34.00
CA GLN A 38 23.49 16.27 33.39
C GLN A 38 23.36 16.50 31.90
N ILE A 39 23.22 17.75 31.47
CA ILE A 39 23.10 18.12 30.06
C ILE A 39 24.34 17.71 29.26
N GLU A 40 25.54 17.89 29.81
CA GLU A 40 26.79 17.46 29.16
C GLU A 40 26.84 15.93 29.00
N THR A 41 26.35 15.18 29.98
CA THR A 41 26.27 13.71 29.91
C THR A 41 25.31 13.27 28.81
N GLU A 42 24.12 13.88 28.73
CA GLU A 42 23.13 13.63 27.69
C GLU A 42 23.67 14.02 26.30
N LEU A 43 24.34 15.13 26.19
CA LEU A 43 24.92 15.62 24.94
C LEU A 43 25.99 14.68 24.40
N ASN A 44 26.84 14.13 25.29
CA ASN A 44 27.83 13.11 24.91
C ASN A 44 27.19 11.80 24.48
N ALA A 45 26.17 11.31 25.17
CA ALA A 45 25.44 10.10 24.80
C ALA A 45 24.78 10.28 23.41
N ASN A 46 24.20 11.42 23.19
CA ASN A 46 23.56 11.79 21.93
C ASN A 46 24.57 11.87 20.78
N ARG A 47 25.76 12.45 21.03
CA ARG A 47 26.84 12.51 20.03
C ARG A 47 27.30 11.11 19.60
N LEU A 48 27.53 10.21 20.55
CA LEU A 48 27.92 8.82 20.27
C LEU A 48 26.85 8.09 19.46
N MET A 49 25.57 8.28 19.82
CA MET A 49 24.45 7.69 19.10
C MET A 49 24.35 8.21 17.66
N ARG A 50 24.55 9.50 17.45
CA ARG A 50 24.61 10.13 16.13
C ARG A 50 25.75 9.56 15.28
N GLU A 51 26.96 9.42 15.84
CA GLU A 51 28.10 8.86 15.13
C GLU A 51 27.85 7.41 14.71
N ARG A 52 27.22 6.61 15.56
CA ARG A 52 26.81 5.24 15.25
C ARG A 52 25.82 5.20 14.10
N ILE A 53 24.74 5.98 14.16
CA ILE A 53 23.72 6.06 13.10
C ILE A 53 24.34 6.54 11.78
N GLN A 54 25.24 7.53 11.83
CA GLN A 54 25.96 7.98 10.65
C GLN A 54 26.83 6.88 10.03
N GLY A 55 27.43 6.02 10.85
CA GLY A 55 28.16 4.84 10.40
C GLY A 55 27.26 3.84 9.70
N GLU A 56 26.15 3.48 10.32
CA GLU A 56 25.16 2.55 9.76
C GLU A 56 24.55 3.08 8.43
N LEU A 57 24.29 4.38 8.34
CA LEU A 57 23.79 5.00 7.10
C LEU A 57 24.82 4.98 5.97
N LYS A 58 26.11 5.21 6.29
CA LYS A 58 27.20 5.12 5.31
C LYS A 58 27.34 3.69 4.75
N GLU A 59 27.24 2.68 5.61
CA GLU A 59 27.25 1.27 5.20
C GLU A 59 26.07 0.93 4.28
N LEU A 60 24.93 1.57 4.47
CA LEU A 60 23.75 1.45 3.62
C LEU A 60 23.80 2.34 2.35
N GLY A 61 24.89 3.09 2.14
CA GLY A 61 25.08 3.96 0.98
C GLY A 61 24.31 5.30 1.05
N TYR A 62 23.86 5.71 2.22
CA TYR A 62 23.20 6.99 2.43
C TYR A 62 24.17 8.08 2.87
N SER A 63 23.92 9.32 2.43
CA SER A 63 24.66 10.48 2.94
C SER A 63 24.35 10.71 4.42
N ALA A 64 25.39 10.90 5.22
CA ALA A 64 25.27 11.16 6.65
C ALA A 64 24.92 12.64 6.99
N ASP A 65 24.65 13.42 5.96
CA ASP A 65 24.33 14.86 6.10
C ASP A 65 22.81 15.04 6.27
N MET A 66 22.42 15.76 7.34
CA MET A 66 21.00 15.99 7.68
C MET A 66 20.17 16.63 6.55
N PRO A 67 20.67 17.62 5.79
CA PRO A 67 19.94 18.16 4.65
C PRO A 67 19.74 17.16 3.53
N SER A 68 20.69 16.26 3.25
CA SER A 68 20.53 15.22 2.24
C SER A 68 19.59 14.12 2.71
N LEU A 69 19.64 13.68 3.97
CA LEU A 69 18.67 12.75 4.54
C LEU A 69 17.23 13.26 4.47
N LYS A 70 17.02 14.55 4.71
CA LYS A 70 15.71 15.17 4.55
C LYS A 70 15.24 15.12 3.10
N ARG A 71 16.12 15.45 2.16
CA ARG A 71 15.83 15.39 0.72
C ARG A 71 15.49 13.97 0.28
N ASP A 72 16.29 12.99 0.70
CA ASP A 72 16.05 11.59 0.41
C ASP A 72 14.70 11.10 0.96
N CYS A 73 14.33 11.53 2.17
CA CYS A 73 13.01 11.26 2.74
C CYS A 73 11.87 11.86 1.89
N GLU A 74 12.00 13.11 1.46
CA GLU A 74 10.99 13.78 0.62
C GLU A 74 10.87 13.10 -0.74
N GLU A 75 11.99 12.68 -1.34
CA GLU A 75 12.01 11.92 -2.59
C GLU A 75 11.32 10.56 -2.43
N PHE A 76 11.69 9.78 -1.40
CA PHE A 76 11.03 8.50 -1.11
C PHE A 76 9.53 8.63 -0.84
N GLU A 77 9.10 9.67 -0.15
CA GLU A 77 7.67 9.94 0.06
C GLU A 77 6.96 10.29 -1.25
N GLY A 78 7.61 11.04 -2.12
CA GLY A 78 7.12 11.34 -3.46
C GLY A 78 6.94 10.09 -4.31
N ASP A 79 7.95 9.24 -4.36
CA ASP A 79 7.93 7.98 -5.11
C ASP A 79 6.93 7.00 -4.54
N TYR A 80 6.84 6.89 -3.21
CA TYR A 80 5.82 6.07 -2.54
C TYR A 80 4.41 6.50 -2.93
N LYS A 81 4.11 7.79 -2.91
CA LYS A 81 2.80 8.33 -3.32
C LYS A 81 2.49 8.03 -4.79
N ARG A 82 3.48 8.17 -5.67
CA ARG A 82 3.35 7.85 -7.11
C ARG A 82 3.05 6.35 -7.32
N LEU A 83 3.82 5.48 -6.69
CA LEU A 83 3.64 4.03 -6.77
C LEU A 83 2.31 3.59 -6.15
N ALA A 84 1.92 4.11 -4.99
CA ALA A 84 0.65 3.82 -4.34
C ALA A 84 -0.55 4.23 -5.23
N THR A 85 -0.47 5.40 -5.86
CA THR A 85 -1.49 5.87 -6.81
C THR A 85 -1.56 4.97 -8.04
N SER A 86 -0.41 4.58 -8.61
CA SER A 86 -0.32 3.67 -9.75
C SER A 86 -0.88 2.28 -9.42
N LEU A 87 -0.61 1.77 -8.22
CA LEU A 87 -1.14 0.51 -7.72
C LEU A 87 -2.67 0.55 -7.58
N SER A 88 -3.20 1.65 -7.03
CA SER A 88 -4.65 1.87 -6.93
C SER A 88 -5.32 1.88 -8.31
N LYS A 89 -4.71 2.53 -9.31
CA LYS A 89 -5.20 2.52 -10.69
C LYS A 89 -5.19 1.11 -11.29
N SER A 90 -4.10 0.35 -11.12
CA SER A 90 -4.02 -1.05 -11.57
C SER A 90 -5.08 -1.93 -10.89
N ARG A 91 -5.30 -1.76 -9.58
CA ARG A 91 -6.35 -2.49 -8.85
C ARG A 91 -7.75 -2.21 -9.40
N LYS A 92 -8.07 -0.93 -9.66
CA LYS A 92 -9.35 -0.55 -10.26
C LYS A 92 -9.52 -1.14 -11.65
N LYS A 93 -8.46 -1.14 -12.46
CA LYS A 93 -8.45 -1.74 -13.80
C LYS A 93 -8.67 -3.24 -13.75
N LEU A 94 -7.99 -3.96 -12.84
CA LEU A 94 -8.22 -5.39 -12.63
C LEU A 94 -9.66 -5.70 -12.23
N TYR A 95 -10.23 -4.92 -11.31
CA TYR A 95 -11.61 -5.09 -10.94
C TYR A 95 -12.55 -4.95 -12.13
N ARG A 96 -12.35 -3.91 -12.96
CA ARG A 96 -13.14 -3.67 -14.16
C ARG A 96 -13.02 -4.84 -15.17
N LEU A 97 -11.79 -5.27 -15.48
CA LEU A 97 -11.56 -6.37 -16.40
C LEU A 97 -12.20 -7.69 -15.93
N ARG A 98 -12.15 -7.96 -14.63
CA ARG A 98 -12.80 -9.14 -14.04
C ARG A 98 -14.32 -9.05 -14.12
N SER A 99 -14.91 -7.87 -13.90
CA SER A 99 -16.36 -7.65 -14.08
C SER A 99 -16.77 -7.87 -15.52
N GLU A 100 -16.06 -7.28 -16.47
CA GLU A 100 -16.28 -7.48 -17.92
C GLU A 100 -16.17 -8.95 -18.32
N LYS A 101 -15.21 -9.70 -17.74
CA LYS A 101 -15.08 -11.15 -17.98
C LYS A 101 -16.31 -11.91 -17.48
N ILE A 102 -16.79 -11.66 -16.26
CA ILE A 102 -17.98 -12.31 -15.70
C ILE A 102 -19.22 -12.01 -16.56
N GLU A 103 -19.38 -10.80 -17.04
CA GLU A 103 -20.47 -10.42 -17.93
C GLU A 103 -20.40 -11.19 -19.25
N SER A 104 -19.21 -11.28 -19.87
CA SER A 104 -18.97 -12.04 -21.09
C SER A 104 -19.19 -13.56 -20.90
N GLU A 105 -18.77 -14.14 -19.78
CA GLU A 105 -19.02 -15.53 -19.43
C GLU A 105 -20.52 -15.81 -19.27
N THR A 106 -21.25 -14.90 -18.61
CA THR A 106 -22.70 -15.00 -18.45
C THR A 106 -23.42 -14.93 -19.80
N ALA A 107 -22.98 -14.04 -20.69
CA ALA A 107 -23.51 -13.92 -22.05
C ALA A 107 -23.18 -15.15 -22.89
N TYR A 108 -21.96 -15.70 -22.75
CA TYR A 108 -21.54 -16.94 -23.42
C TYR A 108 -22.43 -18.14 -23.00
N ASP A 109 -22.62 -18.31 -21.71
CA ASP A 109 -23.52 -19.36 -21.19
C ASP A 109 -24.95 -19.22 -21.72
N GLY A 110 -25.44 -17.97 -21.80
CA GLY A 110 -26.72 -17.64 -22.40
C GLY A 110 -26.78 -18.05 -23.87
N SER A 111 -25.74 -17.69 -24.66
CA SER A 111 -25.64 -18.03 -26.08
C SER A 111 -25.58 -19.54 -26.31
N GLN A 112 -24.83 -20.27 -25.49
CA GLN A 112 -24.75 -21.75 -25.55
C GLN A 112 -26.09 -22.43 -25.28
N ARG A 113 -26.91 -21.90 -24.36
CA ARG A 113 -28.27 -22.37 -24.10
C ARG A 113 -29.18 -22.18 -25.33
N ILE A 114 -29.02 -21.02 -26.01
CA ILE A 114 -29.76 -20.73 -27.25
C ILE A 114 -29.35 -21.71 -28.35
N VAL A 115 -28.03 -21.88 -28.59
CA VAL A 115 -27.51 -22.86 -29.57
C VAL A 115 -28.10 -24.26 -29.33
N ARG A 116 -28.08 -24.75 -28.06
CA ARG A 116 -28.63 -26.04 -27.71
C ARG A 116 -30.13 -26.14 -28.00
N LYS A 117 -30.90 -25.10 -27.65
CA LYS A 117 -32.35 -25.04 -27.92
C LYS A 117 -32.61 -25.05 -29.44
N LEU A 118 -31.86 -24.28 -30.22
CA LEU A 118 -32.01 -24.26 -31.68
C LEU A 118 -31.66 -25.58 -32.32
N CYS A 119 -30.61 -26.29 -31.83
CA CYS A 119 -30.29 -27.63 -32.26
C CYS A 119 -31.42 -28.63 -31.98
N LEU A 120 -31.99 -28.58 -30.77
CA LEU A 120 -33.12 -29.49 -30.39
C LEU A 120 -34.37 -29.16 -31.22
N ASN A 121 -34.67 -27.87 -31.40
CA ASN A 121 -35.81 -27.43 -32.20
C ASN A 121 -35.64 -27.84 -33.68
N ALA A 122 -34.46 -27.63 -34.26
CA ALA A 122 -34.17 -28.05 -35.63
C ALA A 122 -34.35 -29.56 -35.82
N ARG A 123 -33.93 -30.39 -34.85
CA ARG A 123 -34.10 -31.83 -34.87
C ARG A 123 -35.61 -32.22 -34.79
N SER A 124 -36.36 -31.60 -33.86
CA SER A 124 -37.80 -31.85 -33.70
C SER A 124 -38.59 -31.41 -34.92
N LEU A 125 -38.25 -30.26 -35.54
CA LEU A 125 -38.86 -29.76 -36.75
C LEU A 125 -38.61 -30.66 -37.96
N ARG A 126 -37.41 -31.24 -38.07
CA ARG A 126 -37.13 -32.29 -39.09
C ARG A 126 -37.94 -33.54 -38.88
N MET A 127 -38.31 -33.83 -37.65
CA MET A 127 -39.19 -34.94 -37.30
C MET A 127 -40.70 -34.60 -37.41
N GLY A 128 -41.03 -33.34 -37.77
CA GLY A 128 -42.44 -32.89 -37.86
C GLY A 128 -43.16 -32.77 -36.51
N LYS A 129 -42.39 -32.71 -35.38
CA LYS A 129 -42.94 -32.72 -34.03
C LYS A 129 -42.62 -31.38 -33.30
N CYS A 130 -43.56 -30.96 -32.44
CA CYS A 130 -43.35 -29.80 -31.58
C CYS A 130 -42.28 -30.10 -30.50
N PRO A 131 -41.25 -29.28 -30.30
CA PRO A 131 -40.22 -29.48 -29.30
C PRO A 131 -40.72 -29.33 -27.86
N LEU A 132 -41.93 -28.77 -27.65
CA LEU A 132 -42.49 -28.53 -26.31
C LEU A 132 -43.56 -29.56 -25.93
N CYS A 133 -44.38 -30.04 -26.88
CA CYS A 133 -45.49 -30.93 -26.59
C CYS A 133 -45.54 -32.20 -27.44
N GLU A 134 -44.47 -32.41 -28.26
CA GLU A 134 -44.29 -33.58 -29.13
C GLU A 134 -45.41 -33.87 -30.15
N GLN A 135 -46.40 -32.94 -30.27
CA GLN A 135 -47.45 -33.03 -31.27
C GLN A 135 -46.95 -32.74 -32.68
N ASP A 136 -47.60 -33.35 -33.67
CA ASP A 136 -47.24 -33.14 -35.07
C ASP A 136 -47.51 -31.69 -35.49
N ILE A 137 -46.49 -31.02 -36.06
CA ILE A 137 -46.53 -29.65 -36.47
C ILE A 137 -46.80 -29.59 -37.96
N PHE A 138 -47.96 -29.26 -38.35
CA PHE A 138 -48.31 -28.92 -39.71
C PHE A 138 -48.03 -27.43 -39.95
N ASN A 139 -46.85 -27.12 -40.45
CA ASN A 139 -46.48 -25.90 -41.20
C ASN A 139 -47.03 -24.57 -40.66
N THR A 140 -47.02 -24.35 -39.36
CA THR A 140 -47.52 -23.11 -38.77
C THR A 140 -46.54 -21.97 -38.91
N LEU A 141 -47.04 -20.79 -39.19
CA LEU A 141 -46.25 -19.53 -39.35
C LEU A 141 -45.35 -19.23 -38.13
N MET A 142 -45.75 -19.66 -36.95
CA MET A 142 -45.00 -19.55 -35.71
C MET A 142 -43.64 -20.29 -35.73
N VAL A 143 -43.54 -21.39 -36.44
CA VAL A 143 -42.29 -22.16 -36.57
C VAL A 143 -41.30 -21.41 -37.44
N ARG A 144 -41.76 -20.65 -38.43
CA ARG A 144 -40.91 -19.84 -39.30
C ARG A 144 -40.39 -18.55 -38.61
N VAL A 145 -41.18 -17.98 -37.73
CA VAL A 145 -40.83 -16.72 -37.01
C VAL A 145 -39.85 -17.00 -35.87
N ASN A 146 -39.95 -18.13 -35.15
CA ASN A 146 -38.99 -18.49 -34.10
C ASN A 146 -37.66 -19.03 -34.64
N SER A 147 -37.53 -19.28 -35.93
CA SER A 147 -36.28 -19.67 -36.57
C SER A 147 -35.49 -18.45 -37.16
N SER A 148 -35.93 -17.24 -36.84
CA SER A 148 -35.31 -16.03 -37.39
C SER A 148 -33.89 -15.72 -36.86
N ILE A 149 -33.48 -16.33 -35.76
CA ILE A 149 -32.07 -16.41 -35.39
C ILE A 149 -31.52 -17.70 -35.97
N SER A 150 -30.69 -17.62 -37.00
CA SER A 150 -30.10 -18.79 -37.59
C SER A 150 -29.18 -19.47 -36.55
N HIS A 151 -29.10 -20.81 -36.63
CA HIS A 151 -28.17 -21.57 -35.80
C HIS A 151 -26.73 -21.07 -36.01
N GLU A 152 -26.39 -20.64 -37.20
CA GLU A 152 -25.11 -20.08 -37.59
C GLU A 152 -24.82 -18.76 -36.85
N ASP A 153 -25.82 -17.85 -36.80
CA ASP A 153 -25.66 -16.58 -36.08
C ASP A 153 -25.43 -16.80 -34.57
N ALA A 154 -26.17 -17.75 -33.98
CA ALA A 154 -25.98 -18.10 -32.57
C ALA A 154 -24.61 -18.73 -32.30
N LEU A 155 -24.07 -19.55 -33.22
CA LEU A 155 -22.74 -20.11 -33.14
C LEU A 155 -21.66 -19.03 -33.32
N LEU A 156 -21.84 -18.12 -34.27
CA LEU A 156 -20.92 -16.98 -34.48
C LEU A 156 -20.83 -16.13 -33.22
N LEU A 157 -21.97 -15.74 -32.65
CA LEU A 157 -22.02 -14.98 -31.40
C LEU A 157 -21.29 -15.70 -30.26
N SER A 158 -21.53 -17.02 -30.11
CA SER A 158 -20.86 -17.83 -29.11
C SER A 158 -19.34 -17.88 -29.30
N ASN A 159 -18.87 -18.02 -30.53
CA ASN A 159 -17.44 -18.03 -30.84
C ASN A 159 -16.79 -16.67 -30.61
N ASP A 160 -17.49 -15.57 -30.94
CA ASP A 160 -17.00 -14.21 -30.66
C ASP A 160 -16.89 -13.96 -29.15
N LEU A 161 -17.89 -14.34 -28.37
CA LEU A 161 -17.84 -14.25 -26.91
C LEU A 161 -16.70 -15.09 -26.30
N ALA A 162 -16.48 -16.30 -26.81
CA ALA A 162 -15.36 -17.14 -26.37
C ALA A 162 -14.00 -16.49 -26.65
N ARG A 163 -13.87 -15.84 -27.83
CA ARG A 163 -12.66 -15.09 -28.18
C ARG A 163 -12.46 -13.88 -27.25
N ASP A 164 -13.52 -13.14 -26.95
CA ASP A 164 -13.48 -11.97 -26.06
C ASP A 164 -13.09 -12.38 -24.62
N ILE A 165 -13.62 -13.49 -24.12
CA ILE A 165 -13.23 -14.06 -22.82
C ILE A 165 -11.75 -14.38 -22.78
N ASN A 166 -11.21 -15.05 -23.81
CA ASN A 166 -9.78 -15.37 -23.90
C ASN A 166 -8.91 -14.11 -23.95
N GLU A 167 -9.37 -13.08 -24.65
CA GLU A 167 -8.66 -11.79 -24.70
C GLU A 167 -8.68 -11.09 -23.35
N LEU A 168 -9.81 -11.08 -22.65
CA LEU A 168 -9.94 -10.55 -21.30
C LEU A 168 -9.04 -11.29 -20.31
N GLU A 169 -8.95 -12.60 -20.38
CA GLU A 169 -8.03 -13.41 -19.56
C GLU A 169 -6.58 -13.00 -19.75
N ARG A 170 -6.15 -12.83 -20.99
CA ARG A 170 -4.78 -12.35 -21.30
C ARG A 170 -4.53 -10.96 -20.72
N LYS A 171 -5.51 -10.05 -20.85
CA LYS A 171 -5.42 -8.69 -20.29
C LYS A 171 -5.36 -8.71 -18.76
N ILE A 172 -6.13 -9.59 -18.11
CA ILE A 172 -6.13 -9.77 -16.65
C ILE A 172 -4.78 -10.30 -16.19
N THR A 173 -4.26 -11.36 -16.81
CA THR A 173 -2.96 -11.94 -16.46
C THR A 173 -1.84 -10.91 -16.58
N ALA A 174 -1.78 -10.19 -17.69
CA ALA A 174 -0.78 -9.14 -17.90
C ALA A 174 -0.88 -8.00 -16.87
N GLU A 175 -2.09 -7.60 -16.47
CA GLU A 175 -2.28 -6.56 -15.47
C GLU A 175 -1.99 -7.07 -14.04
N GLU A 176 -2.23 -8.35 -13.75
CA GLU A 176 -1.86 -9.00 -12.49
C GLU A 176 -0.34 -9.06 -12.30
N GLU A 177 0.40 -9.37 -13.34
CA GLU A 177 1.87 -9.35 -13.32
C GLU A 177 2.39 -7.94 -13.07
N ARG A 178 1.84 -6.92 -13.74
CA ARG A 178 2.17 -5.51 -13.50
C ARG A 178 1.84 -5.07 -12.08
N TYR A 179 0.71 -5.52 -11.55
CA TYR A 179 0.31 -5.24 -10.17
C TYR A 179 1.28 -5.85 -9.17
N LYS A 180 1.67 -7.10 -9.37
CA LYS A 180 2.65 -7.81 -8.52
C LYS A 180 4.01 -7.11 -8.54
N SER A 181 4.52 -6.71 -9.72
CA SER A 181 5.77 -5.96 -9.84
C SER A 181 5.73 -4.65 -9.06
N LYS A 182 4.69 -3.84 -9.27
CA LYS A 182 4.52 -2.57 -8.54
C LYS A 182 4.36 -2.76 -7.04
N LEU A 183 3.71 -3.84 -6.59
CA LEU A 183 3.57 -4.17 -5.18
C LEU A 183 4.93 -4.50 -4.56
N SER A 184 5.76 -5.27 -5.27
CA SER A 184 7.13 -5.59 -4.86
C SER A 184 7.99 -4.33 -4.76
N GLU A 185 7.92 -3.43 -5.76
CA GLU A 185 8.61 -2.14 -5.74
C GLU A 185 8.17 -1.27 -4.56
N LEU A 186 6.85 -1.20 -4.29
CA LEU A 186 6.30 -0.44 -3.17
C LEU A 186 6.76 -0.99 -1.82
N THR A 187 6.80 -2.31 -1.65
CA THR A 187 7.26 -2.94 -0.40
C THR A 187 8.75 -2.69 -0.19
N ALA A 188 9.58 -2.78 -1.23
CA ALA A 188 11.00 -2.47 -1.17
C ALA A 188 11.25 -0.99 -0.83
N LEU A 189 10.50 -0.08 -1.47
CA LEU A 189 10.60 1.36 -1.18
C LEU A 189 10.16 1.69 0.26
N LYS A 190 9.09 1.04 0.75
CA LYS A 190 8.62 1.20 2.13
C LYS A 190 9.67 0.73 3.14
N ALA A 191 10.36 -0.38 2.87
CA ALA A 191 11.44 -0.85 3.72
C ALA A 191 12.59 0.17 3.79
N LYS A 192 13.04 0.69 2.64
CA LYS A 192 14.06 1.75 2.57
C LYS A 192 13.63 3.01 3.33
N MET A 193 12.41 3.47 3.12
CA MET A 193 11.86 4.66 3.80
C MET A 193 11.79 4.47 5.32
N ASN A 194 11.45 3.28 5.81
CA ASN A 194 11.41 3.00 7.24
C ASN A 194 12.81 3.09 7.88
N VAL A 195 13.84 2.58 7.21
CA VAL A 195 15.24 2.70 7.67
C VAL A 195 15.64 4.17 7.78
N VAL A 196 15.37 4.96 6.74
CA VAL A 196 15.70 6.40 6.73
C VAL A 196 14.89 7.17 7.77
N LYS A 197 13.60 6.85 7.97
CA LYS A 197 12.77 7.50 9.01
C LYS A 197 13.22 7.16 10.42
N GLN A 198 13.59 5.91 10.70
CA GLN A 198 14.12 5.52 12.02
C GLN A 198 15.43 6.25 12.32
N SER A 199 16.30 6.37 11.33
CA SER A 199 17.55 7.12 11.46
C SER A 199 17.30 8.61 11.71
N ASN A 200 16.30 9.23 11.07
CA ASN A 200 15.92 10.62 11.30
C ASN A 200 15.26 10.83 12.68
N LEU A 201 14.40 9.91 13.13
CA LEU A 201 13.77 10.02 14.45
C LEU A 201 14.79 9.97 15.58
N THR A 202 15.78 9.10 15.48
CA THR A 202 16.90 9.04 16.43
C THR A 202 17.80 10.28 16.35
N ALA A 203 17.89 10.95 15.20
CA ALA A 203 18.66 12.18 15.04
C ALA A 203 17.93 13.45 15.49
N VAL A 204 16.61 13.43 15.60
CA VAL A 204 15.76 14.59 16.00
C VAL A 204 15.39 14.55 17.49
N GLN A 205 15.45 13.38 18.13
CA GLN A 205 15.25 13.26 19.59
C GLN A 205 16.50 13.62 20.41
N ILE A 206 17.50 14.14 19.74
CA ILE A 206 18.74 14.68 20.25
C ILE A 206 18.78 16.19 20.04
#